data_78f87e726373b57cb4672c4c58d30915
#
_entry.id   78f87e726373b57cb4672c4c58d30915
#
_cell.length_a   1.000
_cell.length_b   1.000
_cell.length_c   1.000
_cell.angle_alpha   90.00
_cell.angle_beta   90.00
_cell.angle_gamma   90.00
#
_symmetry.space_group_name_H-M   'P 1'
#
loop_
_entity.id
_entity.type
_entity.pdbx_description
1 polymer ?
#
loop_
_entity_poly.entity_id
_entity_poly.type
_entity_poly.pdbx_seq_one_letter_code
_entity_poly.pdbx_strand_id
1 'polypeptide(L)'
;MTIINVYTDGACSNNGKPNAKAGYGVWFSENDRRNEHGSVSGKQSNNTGELTGFIRAIEILEKEINEGGEIHLYTDSEYVIKCVTTYGTKLERNGWKSDKIIPNLELVKKAFVLFKGKHNIKLKHIDAHTSNDDIHSRGNSEADKLACLAIGHDGEDRKFDKKEETKLEWVSFDNKDQAKELGAKWNIKKKYWYADDSVSDENMQKLLEMKNSAKPTIPRKESGVKKYLKISYAKKDKAKSLGARWDSNVKSWYYIDEDISDDKKQELLKL
;
A
#
# COMPACT_ATOMS: atom_id res chain seq x y z
N MET A 1 -7.63 34.04 -8.62
CA MET A 1 -7.08 33.06 -9.57
C MET A 1 -7.91 31.80 -9.46
N THR A 2 -8.33 31.22 -10.58
CA THR A 2 -9.10 29.96 -10.54
C THR A 2 -8.11 28.81 -10.41
N ILE A 3 -8.33 27.94 -9.41
CA ILE A 3 -7.55 26.71 -9.23
C ILE A 3 -8.11 25.64 -10.17
N ILE A 4 -7.24 24.98 -10.92
CA ILE A 4 -7.60 23.83 -11.76
C ILE A 4 -7.19 22.55 -11.03
N ASN A 5 -8.18 21.72 -10.71
CA ASN A 5 -7.93 20.38 -10.18
C ASN A 5 -7.86 19.38 -11.35
N VAL A 6 -6.84 18.52 -11.34
CA VAL A 6 -6.69 17.42 -12.31
C VAL A 6 -6.23 16.17 -11.59
N TYR A 7 -6.76 15.03 -11.99
CA TYR A 7 -6.51 13.70 -11.39
C TYR A 7 -5.93 12.78 -12.45
N THR A 8 -4.93 12.00 -12.06
CA THR A 8 -4.26 11.10 -13.00
C THR A 8 -4.08 9.73 -12.37
N ASP A 9 -4.30 8.71 -13.19
CA ASP A 9 -4.10 7.32 -12.80
C ASP A 9 -3.59 6.48 -13.97
N GLY A 10 -3.07 5.30 -13.67
CA GLY A 10 -2.59 4.33 -14.64
C GLY A 10 -3.16 2.94 -14.35
N ALA A 11 -3.58 2.25 -15.39
CA ALA A 11 -4.04 0.88 -15.30
C ALA A 11 -3.16 -0.06 -16.13
N CYS A 12 -2.98 -1.29 -15.67
CA CYS A 12 -2.28 -2.31 -16.44
C CYS A 12 -2.90 -3.68 -16.23
N SER A 13 -3.42 -4.29 -17.30
CA SER A 13 -3.80 -5.69 -17.28
C SER A 13 -2.56 -6.58 -17.45
N ASN A 14 -2.56 -7.76 -16.81
CA ASN A 14 -1.45 -8.72 -16.88
C ASN A 14 -0.08 -8.09 -16.55
N ASN A 15 -0.03 -7.15 -15.61
CA ASN A 15 1.19 -6.44 -15.25
C ASN A 15 2.35 -7.40 -14.95
N GLY A 16 3.51 -7.17 -15.61
CA GLY A 16 4.68 -8.04 -15.51
C GLY A 16 4.67 -9.29 -16.42
N LYS A 17 3.62 -9.49 -17.23
CA LYS A 17 3.53 -10.59 -18.20
C LYS A 17 3.76 -10.10 -19.65
N PRO A 18 4.12 -10.98 -20.60
CA PRO A 18 4.34 -10.58 -22.00
C PRO A 18 3.14 -9.94 -22.70
N ASN A 19 1.93 -10.28 -22.29
CA ASN A 19 0.67 -9.76 -22.83
C ASN A 19 0.09 -8.60 -22.00
N ALA A 20 0.91 -7.92 -21.21
CA ALA A 20 0.51 -6.75 -20.47
C ALA A 20 0.00 -5.64 -21.41
N LYS A 21 -1.05 -4.93 -20.97
CA LYS A 21 -1.56 -3.73 -21.67
C LYS A 21 -1.69 -2.64 -20.61
N ALA A 22 -1.05 -1.51 -20.81
CA ALA A 22 -1.12 -0.36 -19.92
C ALA A 22 -1.86 0.81 -20.55
N GLY A 23 -2.63 1.49 -19.75
CA GLY A 23 -3.36 2.69 -20.12
C GLY A 23 -3.21 3.77 -19.06
N TYR A 24 -3.63 4.97 -19.40
CA TYR A 24 -3.66 6.12 -18.51
C TYR A 24 -5.01 6.82 -18.56
N GLY A 25 -5.36 7.49 -17.49
CA GLY A 25 -6.51 8.38 -17.39
C GLY A 25 -6.11 9.76 -16.83
N VAL A 26 -6.72 10.79 -17.40
CA VAL A 26 -6.64 12.19 -16.93
C VAL A 26 -8.05 12.71 -16.79
N TRP A 27 -8.44 13.12 -15.60
CA TRP A 27 -9.79 13.61 -15.33
C TRP A 27 -9.76 14.98 -14.63
N PHE A 28 -10.63 15.88 -15.03
CA PHE A 28 -10.79 17.23 -14.50
C PHE A 28 -12.11 17.39 -13.74
N SER A 29 -13.20 17.19 -14.45
CA SER A 29 -14.57 17.22 -13.92
C SER A 29 -15.51 16.49 -14.86
N GLU A 30 -16.74 16.31 -14.43
CA GLU A 30 -17.79 15.72 -15.26
C GLU A 30 -17.98 16.58 -16.53
N ASN A 31 -18.00 15.91 -17.70
CA ASN A 31 -18.15 16.52 -19.01
C ASN A 31 -17.05 17.54 -19.43
N ASP A 32 -15.91 17.61 -18.73
CA ASP A 32 -14.78 18.42 -19.17
C ASP A 32 -14.16 17.83 -20.44
N ARG A 33 -14.04 18.64 -21.49
CA ARG A 33 -13.50 18.21 -22.79
C ARG A 33 -12.01 17.84 -22.75
N ARG A 34 -11.32 18.19 -21.68
CA ARG A 34 -9.91 17.86 -21.45
C ARG A 34 -9.73 16.47 -20.81
N ASN A 35 -10.83 15.83 -20.37
CA ASN A 35 -10.77 14.46 -19.90
C ASN A 35 -10.21 13.57 -21.01
N GLU A 36 -9.16 12.81 -20.68
CA GLU A 36 -8.43 12.02 -21.66
C GLU A 36 -8.09 10.64 -21.12
N HIS A 37 -8.09 9.66 -21.99
CA HIS A 37 -7.51 8.35 -21.72
C HIS A 37 -6.82 7.81 -22.97
N GLY A 38 -5.87 6.90 -22.78
CA GLY A 38 -5.18 6.28 -23.92
C GLY A 38 -4.23 5.18 -23.50
N SER A 39 -3.86 4.36 -24.49
CA SER A 39 -2.89 3.28 -24.29
C SER A 39 -1.47 3.84 -24.18
N VAL A 40 -0.65 3.18 -23.35
CA VAL A 40 0.76 3.50 -23.20
C VAL A 40 1.54 2.97 -24.40
N SER A 41 2.45 3.76 -24.95
CA SER A 41 3.44 3.29 -25.94
C SER A 41 4.68 2.70 -25.26
N GLY A 42 5.26 1.65 -25.83
CA GLY A 42 6.47 1.01 -25.31
C GLY A 42 6.18 0.00 -24.20
N LYS A 43 6.96 0.05 -23.11
CA LYS A 43 6.83 -0.89 -22.01
C LYS A 43 5.49 -0.78 -21.31
N GLN A 44 4.80 -1.91 -21.16
CA GLN A 44 3.48 -2.00 -20.55
C GLN A 44 3.61 -2.36 -19.07
N SER A 45 3.27 -1.43 -18.20
CA SER A 45 3.24 -1.64 -16.74
C SER A 45 2.37 -0.58 -16.06
N ASN A 46 1.92 -0.84 -14.84
CA ASN A 46 1.18 0.15 -14.05
C ASN A 46 1.96 1.47 -13.94
N ASN A 47 3.23 1.40 -13.57
CA ASN A 47 4.09 2.58 -13.45
C ASN A 47 4.23 3.40 -14.75
N THR A 48 4.19 2.75 -15.92
CA THR A 48 4.23 3.49 -17.20
C THR A 48 2.89 4.15 -17.51
N GLY A 49 1.78 3.54 -17.10
CA GLY A 49 0.45 4.16 -17.14
C GLY A 49 0.40 5.43 -16.30
N GLU A 50 0.75 5.33 -15.04
CA GLU A 50 0.77 6.44 -14.08
C GLU A 50 1.67 7.60 -14.54
N LEU A 51 2.91 7.31 -14.98
CA LEU A 51 3.81 8.35 -15.52
C LEU A 51 3.25 9.00 -16.78
N THR A 52 2.60 8.22 -17.66
CA THR A 52 2.01 8.76 -18.87
C THR A 52 0.83 9.66 -18.55
N GLY A 53 -0.06 9.28 -17.64
CA GLY A 53 -1.16 10.11 -17.16
C GLY A 53 -0.67 11.44 -16.59
N PHE A 54 0.36 11.40 -15.75
CA PHE A 54 1.00 12.60 -15.20
C PHE A 54 1.56 13.52 -16.30
N ILE A 55 2.30 12.97 -17.27
CA ILE A 55 2.86 13.72 -18.40
C ILE A 55 1.74 14.36 -19.20
N ARG A 56 0.69 13.60 -19.54
CA ARG A 56 -0.43 14.09 -20.34
C ARG A 56 -1.19 15.22 -19.63
N ALA A 57 -1.40 15.12 -18.33
CA ALA A 57 -2.04 16.19 -17.56
C ALA A 57 -1.28 17.53 -17.69
N ILE A 58 0.06 17.50 -17.60
CA ILE A 58 0.88 18.71 -17.75
C ILE A 58 0.85 19.23 -19.20
N GLU A 59 0.90 18.34 -20.18
CA GLU A 59 0.83 18.72 -21.61
C GLU A 59 -0.52 19.35 -21.96
N ILE A 60 -1.62 18.79 -21.46
CA ILE A 60 -2.98 19.34 -21.64
C ILE A 60 -3.09 20.74 -21.04
N LEU A 61 -2.44 20.96 -19.90
CA LEU A 61 -2.50 22.23 -19.14
C LEU A 61 -1.34 23.18 -19.47
N GLU A 62 -0.56 22.91 -20.52
CA GLU A 62 0.65 23.69 -20.84
C GLU A 62 0.37 25.21 -20.95
N LYS A 63 -0.74 25.58 -21.57
CA LYS A 63 -1.15 26.98 -21.72
C LYS A 63 -1.42 27.61 -20.36
N GLU A 64 -2.29 27.02 -19.55
CA GLU A 64 -2.68 27.50 -18.23
C GLU A 64 -1.48 27.60 -17.29
N ILE A 65 -0.58 26.59 -17.33
CA ILE A 65 0.65 26.59 -16.54
C ILE A 65 1.56 27.75 -16.94
N ASN A 66 1.75 28.01 -18.22
CA ASN A 66 2.62 29.08 -18.71
C ASN A 66 2.01 30.47 -18.47
N GLU A 67 0.70 30.59 -18.43
CA GLU A 67 -0.04 31.80 -18.04
C GLU A 67 -0.06 32.04 -16.51
N GLY A 68 0.54 31.16 -15.72
CA GLY A 68 0.64 31.29 -14.27
C GLY A 68 -0.59 30.80 -13.50
N GLY A 69 -1.47 30.01 -14.13
CA GLY A 69 -2.62 29.39 -13.48
C GLY A 69 -2.19 28.43 -12.39
N GLU A 70 -2.91 28.38 -11.26
CA GLU A 70 -2.63 27.43 -10.17
C GLU A 70 -3.26 26.07 -10.49
N ILE A 71 -2.41 25.05 -10.58
CA ILE A 71 -2.81 23.67 -10.88
C ILE A 71 -2.62 22.80 -9.64
N HIS A 72 -3.67 22.10 -9.21
CA HIS A 72 -3.60 21.04 -8.23
C HIS A 72 -3.68 19.70 -8.95
N LEU A 73 -2.54 19.02 -9.07
CA LEU A 73 -2.43 17.73 -9.72
C LEU A 73 -2.45 16.64 -8.64
N TYR A 74 -3.44 15.75 -8.71
CA TYR A 74 -3.68 14.67 -7.78
C TYR A 74 -3.31 13.33 -8.41
N THR A 75 -2.63 12.49 -7.64
CA THR A 75 -2.31 11.10 -7.99
C THR A 75 -2.15 10.27 -6.72
N ASP A 76 -2.50 9.00 -6.78
CA ASP A 76 -2.23 8.03 -5.70
C ASP A 76 -0.88 7.32 -5.87
N SER A 77 -0.16 7.60 -6.96
CA SER A 77 1.12 7.00 -7.25
C SER A 77 2.28 7.66 -6.50
N GLU A 78 2.72 7.04 -5.40
CA GLU A 78 3.99 7.39 -4.77
C GLU A 78 5.18 7.29 -5.75
N TYR A 79 5.10 6.39 -6.74
CA TYR A 79 6.14 6.23 -7.74
C TYR A 79 6.29 7.48 -8.58
N VAL A 80 5.19 8.01 -9.13
CA VAL A 80 5.19 9.27 -9.90
C VAL A 80 5.77 10.40 -9.05
N ILE A 81 5.25 10.58 -7.83
CA ILE A 81 5.71 11.64 -6.92
C ILE A 81 7.22 11.56 -6.71
N LYS A 82 7.76 10.38 -6.42
CA LYS A 82 9.21 10.18 -6.26
C LYS A 82 9.97 10.49 -7.55
N CYS A 83 9.46 10.05 -8.71
CA CYS A 83 10.09 10.28 -10.00
C CYS A 83 10.24 11.76 -10.35
N VAL A 84 9.25 12.58 -10.01
CA VAL A 84 9.28 14.02 -10.35
C VAL A 84 9.86 14.90 -9.24
N THR A 85 10.17 14.32 -8.07
CA THR A 85 10.76 15.03 -6.93
C THR A 85 12.13 14.45 -6.55
N THR A 86 12.21 13.63 -5.51
CA THR A 86 13.46 13.17 -4.88
C THR A 86 14.30 12.28 -5.80
N TYR A 87 13.67 11.29 -6.45
CA TYR A 87 14.37 10.37 -7.32
C TYR A 87 14.84 11.03 -8.60
N GLY A 88 13.97 11.82 -9.27
CA GLY A 88 14.34 12.57 -10.47
C GLY A 88 15.45 13.57 -10.23
N THR A 89 15.41 14.30 -9.10
CA THR A 89 16.50 15.22 -8.69
C THR A 89 17.83 14.48 -8.52
N LYS A 90 17.80 13.28 -7.90
CA LYS A 90 18.99 12.47 -7.75
C LYS A 90 19.55 12.00 -9.09
N LEU A 91 18.69 11.54 -9.99
CA LEU A 91 19.07 11.08 -11.33
C LEU A 91 19.64 12.23 -12.17
N GLU A 92 19.02 13.38 -12.11
CA GLU A 92 19.52 14.59 -12.82
C GLU A 92 20.91 14.97 -12.34
N ARG A 93 21.18 15.02 -11.02
CA ARG A 93 22.51 15.30 -10.46
C ARG A 93 23.58 14.32 -10.93
N ASN A 94 23.19 13.08 -11.16
CA ASN A 94 24.07 12.03 -11.69
C ASN A 94 24.09 11.98 -13.22
N GLY A 95 23.60 13.00 -13.91
CA GLY A 95 23.55 13.05 -15.39
C GLY A 95 22.69 11.95 -16.02
N TRP A 96 21.64 11.48 -15.30
CA TRP A 96 20.75 10.39 -15.73
C TRP A 96 21.47 9.04 -15.93
N LYS A 97 22.59 8.84 -15.22
CA LYS A 97 23.40 7.62 -15.25
C LYS A 97 23.33 6.88 -13.93
N SER A 98 23.42 5.56 -14.00
CA SER A 98 23.48 4.66 -12.85
C SER A 98 24.17 3.38 -13.26
N ASP A 99 24.85 2.71 -12.32
CA ASP A 99 25.44 1.37 -12.52
C ASP A 99 24.37 0.29 -12.72
N LYS A 100 23.14 0.58 -12.38
CA LYS A 100 21.97 -0.29 -12.57
C LYS A 100 21.04 0.28 -13.63
N ILE A 101 20.32 -0.62 -14.32
CA ILE A 101 19.28 -0.22 -15.26
C ILE A 101 18.24 0.63 -14.50
N ILE A 102 17.98 1.84 -15.02
CA ILE A 102 16.95 2.71 -14.51
C ILE A 102 15.63 2.35 -15.22
N PRO A 103 14.64 1.80 -14.50
CA PRO A 103 13.36 1.47 -15.13
C PRO A 103 12.67 2.73 -15.65
N ASN A 104 12.08 2.65 -16.85
CA ASN A 104 11.28 3.71 -17.46
C ASN A 104 12.01 5.07 -17.58
N LEU A 105 13.34 5.06 -17.78
CA LEU A 105 14.20 6.24 -17.73
C LEU A 105 13.67 7.40 -18.55
N GLU A 106 13.28 7.18 -19.80
CA GLU A 106 12.81 8.25 -20.71
C GLU A 106 11.50 8.90 -20.19
N LEU A 107 10.56 8.10 -19.68
CA LEU A 107 9.32 8.62 -19.09
C LEU A 107 9.61 9.39 -17.79
N VAL A 108 10.49 8.85 -16.93
CA VAL A 108 10.89 9.52 -15.69
C VAL A 108 11.56 10.84 -15.97
N LYS A 109 12.48 10.88 -16.94
CA LYS A 109 13.17 12.10 -17.37
C LYS A 109 12.20 13.13 -17.94
N LYS A 110 11.28 12.70 -18.82
CA LYS A 110 10.26 13.58 -19.40
C LYS A 110 9.35 14.16 -18.32
N ALA A 111 8.81 13.33 -17.44
CA ALA A 111 7.94 13.76 -16.34
C ALA A 111 8.65 14.77 -15.42
N PHE A 112 9.89 14.46 -15.03
CA PHE A 112 10.69 15.34 -14.19
C PHE A 112 10.96 16.70 -14.85
N VAL A 113 11.38 16.74 -16.11
CA VAL A 113 11.67 17.97 -16.84
C VAL A 113 10.41 18.84 -17.00
N LEU A 114 9.27 18.24 -17.27
CA LEU A 114 7.98 18.95 -17.39
C LEU A 114 7.54 19.58 -16.07
N PHE A 115 7.83 18.92 -14.95
CA PHE A 115 7.42 19.39 -13.61
C PHE A 115 8.43 20.36 -12.99
N LYS A 116 9.73 20.18 -13.26
CA LYS A 116 10.82 20.96 -12.65
C LYS A 116 10.64 22.46 -12.91
N GLY A 117 10.69 23.25 -11.81
CA GLY A 117 10.58 24.72 -11.88
C GLY A 117 9.16 25.25 -12.05
N LYS A 118 8.15 24.40 -12.15
CA LYS A 118 6.74 24.83 -12.25
C LYS A 118 6.14 25.03 -10.85
N HIS A 119 6.38 26.21 -10.26
CA HIS A 119 5.96 26.54 -8.87
C HIS A 119 4.45 26.66 -8.70
N ASN A 120 3.71 26.85 -9.79
CA ASN A 120 2.27 26.92 -9.83
C ASN A 120 1.58 25.55 -9.95
N ILE A 121 2.33 24.45 -10.06
CA ILE A 121 1.79 23.10 -9.96
C ILE A 121 1.97 22.59 -8.53
N LYS A 122 0.86 22.30 -7.85
CA LYS A 122 0.82 21.68 -6.53
C LYS A 122 0.52 20.20 -6.69
N LEU A 123 1.56 19.36 -6.61
CA LEU A 123 1.42 17.91 -6.67
C LEU A 123 0.92 17.40 -5.33
N LYS A 124 -0.18 16.67 -5.33
CA LYS A 124 -0.88 16.17 -4.13
C LYS A 124 -1.08 14.66 -4.21
N HIS A 125 -0.65 13.98 -3.17
CA HIS A 125 -0.96 12.55 -3.00
C HIS A 125 -2.38 12.39 -2.46
N ILE A 126 -3.10 11.42 -3.02
CA ILE A 126 -4.39 10.96 -2.51
C ILE A 126 -4.25 9.49 -2.12
N ASP A 127 -4.97 9.09 -1.08
CA ASP A 127 -5.02 7.67 -0.74
C ASP A 127 -5.88 6.92 -1.77
N ALA A 128 -5.30 5.86 -2.36
CA ALA A 128 -6.01 5.00 -3.28
C ALA A 128 -7.23 4.36 -2.59
N HIS A 129 -8.35 4.30 -3.31
CA HIS A 129 -9.53 3.53 -2.90
C HIS A 129 -10.09 3.83 -1.49
N THR A 130 -10.13 5.10 -1.11
CA THR A 130 -10.85 5.51 0.09
C THR A 130 -12.35 5.39 -0.14
N SER A 131 -13.08 4.84 0.84
CA SER A 131 -14.55 4.83 0.82
C SER A 131 -15.16 6.21 1.14
N ASN A 132 -14.33 7.26 1.11
CA ASN A 132 -14.77 8.63 1.37
C ASN A 132 -15.48 9.18 0.14
N ASP A 133 -16.67 9.72 0.35
CA ASP A 133 -17.47 10.39 -0.70
C ASP A 133 -17.07 11.86 -0.84
N ASP A 134 -15.76 12.16 -0.84
CA ASP A 134 -15.23 13.49 -1.10
C ASP A 134 -14.87 13.69 -2.57
N ILE A 135 -14.73 14.96 -2.97
CA ILE A 135 -14.50 15.34 -4.36
C ILE A 135 -13.17 14.76 -4.92
N HIS A 136 -12.16 14.59 -4.05
CA HIS A 136 -10.85 14.11 -4.50
C HIS A 136 -10.85 12.59 -4.67
N SER A 137 -11.51 11.85 -3.79
CA SER A 137 -11.72 10.41 -3.94
C SER A 137 -12.52 10.09 -5.20
N ARG A 138 -13.57 10.87 -5.50
CA ARG A 138 -14.32 10.75 -6.77
C ARG A 138 -13.45 11.06 -7.98
N GLY A 139 -12.67 12.14 -7.94
CA GLY A 139 -11.77 12.50 -9.04
C GLY A 139 -10.75 11.41 -9.36
N ASN A 140 -10.15 10.79 -8.35
CA ASN A 140 -9.23 9.65 -8.53
C ASN A 140 -9.94 8.43 -9.13
N SER A 141 -11.13 8.12 -8.63
CA SER A 141 -11.94 7.01 -9.17
C SER A 141 -12.30 7.21 -10.64
N GLU A 142 -12.61 8.43 -11.07
CA GLU A 142 -12.89 8.71 -12.48
C GLU A 142 -11.62 8.62 -13.35
N ALA A 143 -10.44 9.05 -12.85
CA ALA A 143 -9.18 8.88 -13.54
C ALA A 143 -8.84 7.37 -13.70
N ASP A 144 -9.04 6.55 -12.65
CA ASP A 144 -8.88 5.08 -12.73
C ASP A 144 -9.82 4.45 -13.77
N LYS A 145 -11.10 4.83 -13.80
CA LYS A 145 -12.05 4.37 -14.83
C LYS A 145 -11.56 4.69 -16.24
N LEU A 146 -11.08 5.90 -16.46
CA LEU A 146 -10.52 6.32 -17.75
C LEU A 146 -9.29 5.47 -18.13
N ALA A 147 -8.38 5.23 -17.18
CA ALA A 147 -7.22 4.38 -17.41
C ALA A 147 -7.62 2.94 -17.76
N CYS A 148 -8.70 2.42 -17.16
CA CYS A 148 -9.25 1.11 -17.44
C CYS A 148 -9.87 1.03 -18.83
N LEU A 149 -10.63 2.03 -19.23
CA LEU A 149 -11.20 2.13 -20.58
C LEU A 149 -10.08 2.08 -21.65
N ALA A 150 -8.94 2.69 -21.39
CA ALA A 150 -7.79 2.70 -22.29
C ALA A 150 -7.22 1.29 -22.58
N ILE A 151 -7.43 0.33 -21.71
CA ILE A 151 -6.95 -1.06 -21.86
C ILE A 151 -8.07 -2.04 -22.26
N GLY A 152 -9.27 -1.50 -22.57
CA GLY A 152 -10.42 -2.30 -23.05
C GLY A 152 -11.21 -2.98 -21.92
N HIS A 153 -11.11 -2.46 -20.68
CA HIS A 153 -12.00 -2.84 -19.59
C HIS A 153 -13.09 -1.78 -19.44
N ASP A 154 -14.34 -2.15 -19.61
CA ASP A 154 -15.47 -1.31 -19.27
C ASP A 154 -15.39 -1.05 -17.76
N GLY A 155 -15.30 0.23 -17.38
CA GLY A 155 -15.08 0.62 -15.99
C GLY A 155 -16.14 0.15 -14.99
N GLU A 156 -17.21 -0.50 -15.47
CA GLU A 156 -18.25 -1.12 -14.64
C GLU A 156 -17.90 -2.54 -14.18
N ASP A 157 -17.00 -3.26 -14.91
CA ASP A 157 -16.61 -4.63 -14.55
C ASP A 157 -15.51 -4.72 -13.49
N ARG A 158 -14.90 -3.60 -13.12
CA ARG A 158 -14.22 -3.50 -11.85
C ARG A 158 -15.25 -3.17 -10.75
N LYS A 159 -16.03 -4.13 -10.33
CA LYS A 159 -16.01 -4.45 -8.89
C LYS A 159 -14.54 -4.49 -8.55
N PHE A 160 -14.09 -3.35 -7.96
CA PHE A 160 -12.72 -3.23 -7.49
C PHE A 160 -12.27 -4.63 -7.12
N ASP A 161 -11.26 -5.18 -7.83
CA ASP A 161 -10.40 -6.14 -7.21
C ASP A 161 -9.74 -5.41 -6.01
N LYS A 162 -10.55 -5.09 -5.01
CA LYS A 162 -10.13 -5.32 -3.66
C LYS A 162 -9.65 -6.75 -3.79
N LYS A 163 -8.36 -6.95 -3.94
CA LYS A 163 -7.76 -8.23 -3.58
C LYS A 163 -8.51 -8.58 -2.33
N GLU A 164 -9.45 -9.52 -2.43
CA GLU A 164 -10.23 -9.88 -1.26
C GLU A 164 -9.20 -10.44 -0.29
N GLU A 165 -8.64 -9.50 0.51
CA GLU A 165 -7.73 -9.85 1.56
C GLU A 165 -8.55 -10.67 2.54
N THR A 166 -8.50 -11.98 2.38
CA THR A 166 -9.07 -12.88 3.38
C THR A 166 -8.22 -12.74 4.63
N LYS A 167 -8.77 -12.06 5.63
CA LYS A 167 -8.11 -11.87 6.92
C LYS A 167 -7.98 -13.21 7.62
N LEU A 168 -6.76 -13.57 7.99
CA LEU A 168 -6.41 -14.84 8.62
C LEU A 168 -6.25 -14.63 10.13
N GLU A 169 -7.35 -14.43 10.85
CA GLU A 169 -7.37 -14.12 12.29
C GLU A 169 -6.82 -15.27 13.16
N TRP A 170 -6.79 -16.48 12.63
CA TRP A 170 -6.28 -17.68 13.29
C TRP A 170 -4.77 -17.88 13.12
N VAL A 171 -4.10 -17.06 12.31
CA VAL A 171 -2.64 -17.11 12.17
C VAL A 171 -2.00 -16.36 13.32
N SER A 172 -1.37 -17.12 14.21
CA SER A 172 -0.66 -16.65 15.39
C SER A 172 0.86 -16.65 15.16
N PHE A 173 1.62 -16.27 16.19
CA PHE A 173 3.07 -16.36 16.14
C PHE A 173 3.58 -17.80 15.95
N ASP A 174 2.87 -18.78 16.48
CA ASP A 174 3.31 -20.19 16.50
C ASP A 174 3.16 -20.88 15.13
N ASN A 175 2.17 -20.45 14.32
CA ASN A 175 1.88 -21.05 13.01
C ASN A 175 2.17 -20.10 11.82
N LYS A 176 2.75 -18.92 12.07
CA LYS A 176 3.02 -17.91 11.04
C LYS A 176 3.93 -18.38 9.92
N ASP A 177 4.91 -19.24 10.23
CA ASP A 177 5.89 -19.69 9.24
C ASP A 177 5.24 -20.67 8.27
N GLN A 178 4.39 -21.57 8.75
CA GLN A 178 3.55 -22.42 7.90
C GLN A 178 2.57 -21.61 7.06
N ALA A 179 1.95 -20.58 7.64
CA ALA A 179 1.06 -19.69 6.88
C ALA A 179 1.80 -18.93 5.76
N LYS A 180 3.04 -18.48 6.00
CA LYS A 180 3.89 -17.85 4.97
C LYS A 180 4.24 -18.79 3.83
N GLU A 181 4.58 -20.03 4.12
CA GLU A 181 4.87 -21.07 3.11
C GLU A 181 3.66 -21.31 2.20
N LEU A 182 2.46 -21.16 2.73
CA LEU A 182 1.20 -21.24 1.98
C LEU A 182 0.83 -19.94 1.26
N GLY A 183 1.65 -18.89 1.37
CA GLY A 183 1.47 -17.62 0.68
C GLY A 183 0.80 -16.51 1.49
N ALA A 184 0.52 -16.72 2.79
CA ALA A 184 -0.02 -15.66 3.65
C ALA A 184 0.98 -14.52 3.84
N LYS A 185 0.47 -13.29 3.89
CA LYS A 185 1.22 -12.04 3.99
C LYS A 185 0.87 -11.30 5.27
N TRP A 186 1.83 -10.59 5.83
CA TRP A 186 1.61 -9.74 7.00
C TRP A 186 1.37 -8.28 6.61
N ASN A 187 0.22 -7.73 6.98
CA ASN A 187 -0.06 -6.31 6.81
C ASN A 187 0.54 -5.50 7.97
N ILE A 188 1.65 -4.81 7.72
CA ILE A 188 2.40 -4.06 8.75
C ILE A 188 1.58 -2.89 9.32
N LYS A 189 0.80 -2.20 8.47
CA LYS A 189 -0.01 -1.04 8.89
C LYS A 189 -1.20 -1.47 9.74
N LYS A 190 -1.92 -2.51 9.31
CA LYS A 190 -3.15 -3.00 9.95
C LYS A 190 -2.91 -4.09 10.99
N LYS A 191 -1.68 -4.62 11.09
CA LYS A 191 -1.23 -5.64 12.06
C LYS A 191 -2.06 -6.93 12.06
N TYR A 192 -2.34 -7.48 10.85
CA TYR A 192 -2.96 -8.78 10.69
C TYR A 192 -2.35 -9.59 9.55
N TRP A 193 -2.54 -10.91 9.56
CA TRP A 193 -2.23 -11.81 8.45
C TRP A 193 -3.38 -11.84 7.46
N TYR A 194 -3.05 -11.91 6.17
CA TYR A 194 -4.03 -12.01 5.10
C TYR A 194 -3.53 -12.89 3.95
N ALA A 195 -4.47 -13.44 3.19
CA ALA A 195 -4.25 -14.06 1.90
C ALA A 195 -4.93 -13.22 0.82
N ASP A 196 -4.30 -13.05 -0.33
CA ASP A 196 -4.85 -12.41 -1.52
C ASP A 196 -4.89 -13.40 -2.70
N ASP A 197 -5.40 -12.97 -3.86
CA ASP A 197 -5.55 -13.80 -5.07
C ASP A 197 -4.25 -14.42 -5.60
N SER A 198 -3.09 -14.06 -5.06
CA SER A 198 -1.82 -14.70 -5.37
C SER A 198 -1.66 -16.07 -4.71
N VAL A 199 -2.52 -16.40 -3.74
CA VAL A 199 -2.56 -17.69 -3.07
C VAL A 199 -3.42 -18.64 -3.90
N SER A 200 -2.87 -19.79 -4.28
CA SER A 200 -3.63 -20.80 -5.02
C SER A 200 -4.80 -21.35 -4.21
N ASP A 201 -5.86 -21.81 -4.87
CA ASP A 201 -7.04 -22.40 -4.22
C ASP A 201 -6.66 -23.54 -3.27
N GLU A 202 -5.69 -24.37 -3.67
CA GLU A 202 -5.17 -25.46 -2.83
C GLU A 202 -4.51 -24.94 -1.54
N ASN A 203 -3.68 -23.89 -1.63
CA ASN A 203 -3.04 -23.29 -0.48
C ASN A 203 -4.04 -22.52 0.38
N MET A 204 -5.03 -21.87 -0.23
CA MET A 204 -6.11 -21.22 0.51
C MET A 204 -6.90 -22.23 1.34
N GLN A 205 -7.17 -23.42 0.78
CA GLN A 205 -7.86 -24.47 1.52
C GLN A 205 -7.04 -24.97 2.70
N LYS A 206 -5.72 -25.15 2.53
CA LYS A 206 -4.81 -25.47 3.63
C LYS A 206 -4.74 -24.38 4.72
N LEU A 207 -4.76 -23.11 4.33
CA LEU A 207 -4.85 -21.99 5.26
C LEU A 207 -6.17 -22.01 6.05
N LEU A 208 -7.29 -22.36 5.41
CA LEU A 208 -8.58 -22.51 6.08
C LEU A 208 -8.62 -23.75 7.01
N GLU A 209 -7.96 -24.84 6.66
CA GLU A 209 -7.82 -26.02 7.52
C GLU A 209 -7.01 -25.70 8.79
N MET A 210 -6.02 -24.82 8.71
CA MET A 210 -5.30 -24.32 9.88
C MET A 210 -6.24 -23.63 10.90
N LYS A 211 -7.35 -23.03 10.45
CA LYS A 211 -8.39 -22.48 11.34
C LYS A 211 -9.05 -23.57 12.18
N ASN A 212 -9.31 -24.73 11.59
CA ASN A 212 -9.99 -25.83 12.27
C ASN A 212 -9.06 -26.59 13.22
N SER A 213 -7.74 -26.56 12.97
CA SER A 213 -6.72 -27.15 13.82
C SER A 213 -6.16 -26.17 14.88
N ALA A 214 -6.37 -24.87 14.71
CA ALA A 214 -6.02 -23.90 15.72
C ALA A 214 -6.94 -24.10 16.94
N LYS A 215 -6.37 -24.51 18.08
CA LYS A 215 -7.09 -24.44 19.35
C LYS A 215 -7.66 -23.03 19.49
N PRO A 216 -8.95 -22.87 19.83
CA PRO A 216 -9.55 -21.56 19.95
C PRO A 216 -8.71 -20.73 20.93
N THR A 217 -8.01 -19.72 20.44
CA THR A 217 -7.51 -18.64 21.28
C THR A 217 -8.74 -17.85 21.71
N ILE A 218 -9.37 -18.32 22.75
CA ILE A 218 -10.36 -17.54 23.49
C ILE A 218 -9.62 -16.24 23.85
N PRO A 219 -10.11 -15.04 23.49
CA PRO A 219 -9.61 -13.82 24.09
C PRO A 219 -9.88 -13.96 25.58
N ARG A 220 -8.86 -14.36 26.36
CA ARG A 220 -8.97 -14.39 27.81
C ARG A 220 -9.25 -12.94 28.21
N LYS A 221 -10.48 -12.68 28.65
CA LYS A 221 -10.73 -11.53 29.50
C LYS A 221 -9.66 -11.59 30.57
N GLU A 222 -8.78 -10.59 30.65
CA GLU A 222 -7.83 -10.45 31.76
C GLU A 222 -8.67 -10.17 33.03
N SER A 223 -9.17 -11.22 33.62
CA SER A 223 -9.85 -11.17 34.93
C SER A 223 -8.82 -11.62 35.97
N GLY A 224 -8.12 -10.66 36.58
CA GLY A 224 -7.16 -10.90 37.64
C GLY A 224 -6.24 -9.71 37.85
N VAL A 225 -5.69 -9.58 39.05
CA VAL A 225 -4.77 -8.50 39.42
C VAL A 225 -3.36 -8.80 38.86
N LYS A 226 -2.83 -7.88 38.04
CA LYS A 226 -1.47 -8.00 37.51
C LYS A 226 -0.44 -7.78 38.62
N LYS A 227 0.43 -8.77 38.83
CA LYS A 227 1.59 -8.68 39.73
C LYS A 227 2.85 -8.43 38.91
N TYR A 228 3.44 -7.24 39.05
CA TYR A 228 4.61 -6.81 38.28
C TYR A 228 5.91 -7.33 38.88
N LEU A 229 6.86 -7.70 37.99
CA LEU A 229 8.15 -8.27 38.31
C LEU A 229 9.28 -7.47 37.69
N LYS A 230 10.39 -7.31 38.41
CA LYS A 230 11.62 -6.71 37.89
C LYS A 230 12.54 -7.80 37.34
N ILE A 231 12.35 -8.19 36.09
CA ILE A 231 13.14 -9.24 35.44
C ILE A 231 14.07 -8.62 34.40
N SER A 232 15.36 -8.97 34.45
CA SER A 232 16.33 -8.51 33.47
C SER A 232 16.06 -9.07 32.07
N TYR A 233 16.47 -8.33 31.04
CA TYR A 233 16.28 -8.75 29.63
C TYR A 233 16.90 -10.12 29.33
N ALA A 234 18.04 -10.44 29.95
CA ALA A 234 18.72 -11.74 29.80
C ALA A 234 17.86 -12.94 30.24
N LYS A 235 16.92 -12.74 31.16
CA LYS A 235 16.05 -13.79 31.72
C LYS A 235 14.65 -13.84 31.06
N LYS A 236 14.43 -13.07 30.01
CA LYS A 236 13.11 -12.90 29.36
C LYS A 236 12.47 -14.22 28.89
N ASP A 237 13.30 -15.10 28.32
CA ASP A 237 12.78 -16.34 27.72
C ASP A 237 12.38 -17.34 28.81
N LYS A 238 13.13 -17.39 29.91
CA LYS A 238 12.76 -18.17 31.10
C LYS A 238 11.51 -17.60 31.77
N ALA A 239 11.38 -16.27 31.87
CA ALA A 239 10.17 -15.67 32.41
C ALA A 239 8.93 -16.00 31.58
N LYS A 240 9.04 -15.96 30.26
CA LYS A 240 7.95 -16.36 29.34
C LYS A 240 7.56 -17.83 29.50
N SER A 241 8.53 -18.74 29.59
CA SER A 241 8.25 -20.18 29.76
C SER A 241 7.53 -20.48 31.06
N LEU A 242 7.72 -19.66 32.09
CA LEU A 242 7.04 -19.73 33.37
C LEU A 242 5.66 -19.04 33.39
N GLY A 243 5.27 -18.38 32.27
CA GLY A 243 3.96 -17.77 32.11
C GLY A 243 3.92 -16.24 32.36
N ALA A 244 5.07 -15.60 32.59
CA ALA A 244 5.10 -14.13 32.70
C ALA A 244 4.86 -13.47 31.35
N ARG A 245 4.22 -12.30 31.37
CA ARG A 245 3.85 -11.48 30.22
C ARG A 245 4.50 -10.11 30.32
N TRP A 246 4.76 -9.48 29.18
CA TRP A 246 5.31 -8.12 29.11
C TRP A 246 4.19 -7.10 28.95
N ASP A 247 4.12 -6.11 29.83
CA ASP A 247 3.23 -4.95 29.68
C ASP A 247 4.00 -3.80 29.04
N SER A 248 3.65 -3.46 27.81
CA SER A 248 4.32 -2.41 27.02
C SER A 248 4.03 -1.00 27.56
N ASN A 249 2.92 -0.79 28.26
CA ASN A 249 2.52 0.50 28.80
C ASN A 249 3.32 0.82 30.08
N VAL A 250 3.49 -0.18 30.93
CA VAL A 250 4.25 -0.06 32.18
C VAL A 250 5.73 -0.41 31.99
N LYS A 251 6.10 -0.98 30.83
CA LYS A 251 7.45 -1.48 30.50
C LYS A 251 7.99 -2.44 31.56
N SER A 252 7.15 -3.39 31.98
CA SER A 252 7.49 -4.35 33.03
C SER A 252 6.91 -5.72 32.75
N TRP A 253 7.53 -6.76 33.31
CA TRP A 253 6.97 -8.12 33.31
C TRP A 253 5.89 -8.22 34.37
N TYR A 254 4.86 -9.02 34.11
CA TYR A 254 3.80 -9.32 35.08
C TYR A 254 3.28 -10.73 34.93
N TYR A 255 2.64 -11.22 35.97
CA TYR A 255 1.81 -12.39 35.93
C TYR A 255 0.46 -12.13 36.61
N ILE A 256 -0.50 -13.04 36.37
CA ILE A 256 -1.80 -13.05 37.03
C ILE A 256 -1.85 -14.30 37.87
N ASP A 257 -2.23 -14.19 39.14
CA ASP A 257 -2.15 -15.30 40.11
C ASP A 257 -2.95 -16.54 39.69
N GLU A 258 -4.10 -16.32 39.08
CA GLU A 258 -5.00 -17.37 38.62
C GLU A 258 -4.48 -18.09 37.36
N ASP A 259 -3.53 -17.48 36.63
CA ASP A 259 -3.03 -18.03 35.37
C ASP A 259 -1.80 -18.93 35.52
N ILE A 260 -1.18 -18.97 36.71
CA ILE A 260 0.10 -19.68 36.94
C ILE A 260 0.06 -20.52 38.22
N SER A 261 0.60 -21.72 38.13
CA SER A 261 0.75 -22.61 39.31
C SER A 261 1.73 -22.05 40.36
N ASP A 262 1.56 -22.40 41.62
CA ASP A 262 2.38 -21.88 42.70
C ASP A 262 3.87 -22.20 42.54
N ASP A 263 4.24 -23.36 42.01
CA ASP A 263 5.64 -23.71 41.70
C ASP A 263 6.27 -22.71 40.69
N LYS A 264 5.55 -22.37 39.61
CA LYS A 264 6.00 -21.42 38.62
C LYS A 264 6.09 -19.98 39.16
N LYS A 265 5.19 -19.60 40.10
CA LYS A 265 5.28 -18.31 40.80
C LYS A 265 6.55 -18.23 41.62
N GLN A 266 6.87 -19.29 42.36
CA GLN A 266 8.09 -19.35 43.17
C GLN A 266 9.36 -19.23 42.29
N GLU A 267 9.35 -19.84 41.10
CA GLU A 267 10.46 -19.70 40.15
C GLU A 267 10.54 -18.30 39.53
N LEU A 268 9.41 -17.69 39.20
CA LEU A 268 9.37 -16.31 38.69
C LEU A 268 9.90 -15.29 39.68
N LEU A 269 9.60 -15.48 40.99
CA LEU A 269 10.04 -14.59 42.05
C LEU A 269 11.57 -14.67 42.30
N LYS A 270 12.22 -15.76 41.86
CA LYS A 270 13.67 -15.95 41.94
C LYS A 270 14.45 -15.41 40.74
N LEU A 271 13.77 -14.91 39.71
CA LEU A 271 14.39 -14.35 38.50
C LEU A 271 14.81 -12.92 38.70
#